data_d45115497c48174803382d4558252415
#
_entry.id   d45115497c48174803382d4558252415
#
_cell.length_a   1.000
_cell.length_b   1.000
_cell.length_c   1.000
_cell.angle_alpha   90.00
_cell.angle_beta   90.00
_cell.angle_gamma   90.00
#
_symmetry.space_group_name_H-M   'P 1'
#
loop_
_entity.id
_entity.type
_entity.pdbx_description
1 polymer ?
#
loop_
_entity_poly.entity_id
_entity_poly.type
_entity_poly.pdbx_seq_one_letter_code
_entity_poly.pdbx_strand_id
1 'polypeptide(L)'
;MSASPDLPDVVERAFAVSRRAGYVSFCRNETGRLLAMLAATRDGTMAEFGTGCGVGTAWLRSGVRGEKARIVTAELDPRLARAAAEIFVDDDQVEVLAADWSTLLDKGPFSLLFLDSGQADGGWSSDGSEVGVDAVADLVEDGGIVVLDDFTPCEGWPPITYGRVDSLREQWLTDERFTAVEVMVAPDAATIIATKR
;
A
#
# COMPACT_ATOMS: atom_id res chain seq x y z
N MET A 1 18.67 10.31 3.65
CA MET A 1 17.60 10.75 4.60
C MET A 1 17.89 10.14 5.97
N SER A 2 17.54 10.85 7.04
CA SER A 2 17.68 10.31 8.41
C SER A 2 16.41 9.59 8.80
N ALA A 3 16.51 8.34 9.24
CA ALA A 3 15.41 7.57 9.79
C ALA A 3 15.83 6.99 11.14
N SER A 4 14.86 6.82 12.06
CA SER A 4 15.12 6.09 13.30
C SER A 4 15.53 4.65 12.97
N PRO A 5 16.56 4.08 13.63
CA PRO A 5 16.87 2.66 13.48
C PRO A 5 15.80 1.76 14.09
N ASP A 6 15.01 2.29 15.03
CA ASP A 6 14.02 1.50 15.76
C ASP A 6 12.80 1.21 14.88
N LEU A 7 12.37 -0.03 14.86
CA LEU A 7 11.16 -0.48 14.19
C LEU A 7 10.07 -0.74 15.24
N PRO A 8 8.78 -0.51 14.89
CA PRO A 8 7.67 -0.97 15.73
C PRO A 8 7.68 -2.51 15.87
N ASP A 9 7.34 -3.02 17.04
CA ASP A 9 7.36 -4.47 17.34
C ASP A 9 6.57 -5.31 16.32
N VAL A 10 5.42 -4.81 15.85
CA VAL A 10 4.60 -5.49 14.85
C VAL A 10 5.32 -5.59 13.51
N VAL A 11 6.08 -4.56 13.14
CA VAL A 11 6.89 -4.55 11.90
C VAL A 11 8.08 -5.50 12.02
N GLU A 12 8.75 -5.55 13.18
CA GLU A 12 9.83 -6.53 13.42
C GLU A 12 9.32 -7.96 13.30
N ARG A 13 8.11 -8.25 13.85
CA ARG A 13 7.47 -9.56 13.70
C ARG A 13 7.17 -9.86 12.23
N ALA A 14 6.66 -8.90 11.46
CA ALA A 14 6.39 -9.08 10.04
C ALA A 14 7.66 -9.39 9.23
N PHE A 15 8.75 -8.68 9.47
CA PHE A 15 10.04 -9.01 8.87
C PHE A 15 10.57 -10.39 9.27
N ALA A 16 10.34 -10.82 10.51
CA ALA A 16 10.74 -12.16 10.95
C ALA A 16 9.93 -13.25 10.23
N VAL A 17 8.63 -13.03 10.02
CA VAL A 17 7.75 -13.91 9.23
C VAL A 17 8.21 -13.96 7.77
N SER A 18 8.44 -12.81 7.15
CA SER A 18 8.89 -12.66 5.76
C SER A 18 10.19 -13.44 5.51
N ARG A 19 11.19 -13.26 6.40
CA ARG A 19 12.45 -14.00 6.30
C ARG A 19 12.27 -15.53 6.41
N ARG A 20 11.40 -15.99 7.31
CA ARG A 20 11.11 -17.44 7.46
C ARG A 20 10.40 -18.00 6.23
N ALA A 21 9.53 -17.21 5.60
CA ALA A 21 8.84 -17.59 4.37
C ALA A 21 9.72 -17.50 3.12
N GLY A 22 10.94 -16.92 3.22
CA GLY A 22 11.80 -16.66 2.07
C GLY A 22 11.26 -15.58 1.14
N TYR A 23 10.35 -14.73 1.65
CA TYR A 23 9.72 -13.65 0.90
C TYR A 23 10.48 -12.34 1.13
N VAL A 24 10.88 -11.67 0.04
CA VAL A 24 11.74 -10.48 0.09
C VAL A 24 11.12 -9.26 -0.61
N SER A 25 9.97 -9.45 -1.30
CA SER A 25 9.25 -8.35 -1.94
C SER A 25 8.31 -7.71 -0.91
N PHE A 26 8.71 -6.59 -0.36
CA PHE A 26 7.92 -5.80 0.59
C PHE A 26 8.32 -4.33 0.50
N CYS A 27 7.41 -3.45 0.89
CA CYS A 27 7.67 -2.01 0.86
C CYS A 27 8.89 -1.64 1.71
N ARG A 28 9.60 -0.59 1.30
CA ARG A 28 10.77 -0.07 2.04
C ARG A 28 10.36 0.50 3.40
N ASN A 29 11.30 0.56 4.33
CA ASN A 29 11.07 1.16 5.64
C ASN A 29 10.65 2.63 5.55
N GLU A 30 11.14 3.36 4.55
CA GLU A 30 10.79 4.76 4.30
C GLU A 30 9.32 4.88 3.88
N THR A 31 8.86 4.06 2.93
CA THR A 31 7.44 3.95 2.56
C THR A 31 6.61 3.51 3.77
N GLY A 32 7.09 2.51 4.51
CA GLY A 32 6.40 2.03 5.71
C GLY A 32 6.19 3.10 6.77
N ARG A 33 7.19 3.95 7.03
CA ARG A 33 7.06 5.09 7.96
C ARG A 33 6.05 6.12 7.47
N LEU A 34 6.02 6.36 6.15
CA LEU A 34 5.01 7.21 5.52
C LEU A 34 3.61 6.63 5.73
N LEU A 35 3.42 5.32 5.48
CA LEU A 35 2.15 4.62 5.74
C LEU A 35 1.71 4.75 7.20
N ALA A 36 2.61 4.53 8.15
CA ALA A 36 2.31 4.68 9.57
C ALA A 36 1.88 6.11 9.94
N MET A 37 2.56 7.12 9.38
CA MET A 37 2.20 8.53 9.58
C MET A 37 0.83 8.85 9.01
N LEU A 38 0.53 8.38 7.81
CA LEU A 38 -0.77 8.59 7.18
C LEU A 38 -1.88 7.84 7.94
N ALA A 39 -1.66 6.58 8.33
CA ALA A 39 -2.60 5.79 9.12
C ALA A 39 -2.92 6.44 10.47
N ALA A 40 -1.96 7.12 11.10
CA ALA A 40 -2.18 7.85 12.36
C ALA A 40 -3.21 8.99 12.24
N THR A 41 -3.56 9.41 11.03
CA THR A 41 -4.54 10.46 10.74
C THR A 41 -5.92 9.92 10.34
N ARG A 42 -6.11 8.59 10.35
CA ARG A 42 -7.34 7.91 9.87
C ARG A 42 -8.06 7.19 10.99
N ASP A 43 -9.39 7.28 10.98
CA ASP A 43 -10.27 6.58 11.91
C ASP A 43 -11.22 5.58 11.20
N GLY A 44 -11.21 5.56 9.87
CA GLY A 44 -12.04 4.70 9.03
C GLY A 44 -11.39 3.35 8.69
N THR A 45 -11.98 2.67 7.72
CA THR A 45 -11.40 1.45 7.15
C THR A 45 -10.25 1.82 6.22
N MET A 46 -9.11 1.19 6.42
CA MET A 46 -7.96 1.24 5.54
C MET A 46 -7.82 -0.09 4.81
N ALA A 47 -7.34 -0.07 3.57
CA ALA A 47 -7.10 -1.29 2.82
C ALA A 47 -5.67 -1.36 2.26
N GLU A 48 -5.19 -2.59 2.09
CA GLU A 48 -3.97 -2.88 1.34
C GLU A 48 -4.27 -3.94 0.29
N PHE A 49 -3.90 -3.67 -0.95
CA PHE A 49 -3.97 -4.61 -2.06
C PHE A 49 -2.58 -5.21 -2.28
N GLY A 50 -2.43 -6.51 -1.96
CA GLY A 50 -1.15 -7.19 -1.93
C GLY A 50 -0.51 -7.19 -0.54
N THR A 51 -0.87 -8.17 0.30
CA THR A 51 -0.38 -8.27 1.68
C THR A 51 1.06 -8.80 1.75
N GLY A 52 1.45 -9.67 0.82
CA GLY A 52 2.67 -10.45 0.96
C GLY A 52 2.73 -11.18 2.31
N CYS A 53 3.81 -10.99 3.04
CA CYS A 53 3.95 -11.48 4.42
C CYS A 53 3.54 -10.45 5.49
N GLY A 54 2.76 -9.43 5.15
CA GLY A 54 2.15 -8.49 6.09
C GLY A 54 3.03 -7.34 6.54
N VAL A 55 4.11 -7.00 5.82
CA VAL A 55 4.99 -5.90 6.22
C VAL A 55 4.30 -4.54 6.05
N GLY A 56 3.64 -4.28 4.91
CA GLY A 56 2.87 -3.06 4.68
C GLY A 56 1.72 -2.92 5.67
N THR A 57 0.93 -4.00 5.86
CA THR A 57 -0.12 -4.06 6.90
C THR A 57 0.42 -3.74 8.29
N ALA A 58 1.60 -4.26 8.65
CA ALA A 58 2.22 -4.01 9.95
C ALA A 58 2.62 -2.54 10.12
N TRP A 59 3.10 -1.90 9.06
CA TRP A 59 3.37 -0.47 9.06
C TRP A 59 2.10 0.35 9.23
N LEU A 60 1.03 0.06 8.47
CA LEU A 60 -0.28 0.71 8.64
C LEU A 60 -0.75 0.55 10.10
N ARG A 61 -0.72 -0.68 10.62
CA ARG A 61 -1.16 -0.98 12.00
C ARG A 61 -0.35 -0.24 13.06
N SER A 62 0.94 -0.07 12.84
CA SER A 62 1.81 0.65 13.78
C SER A 62 1.44 2.13 13.91
N GLY A 63 0.82 2.70 12.88
CA GLY A 63 0.34 4.09 12.84
C GLY A 63 -1.00 4.30 13.53
N VAL A 64 -1.87 3.28 13.58
CA VAL A 64 -3.23 3.39 14.12
C VAL A 64 -3.21 3.86 15.58
N ARG A 65 -4.04 4.86 15.90
CA ARG A 65 -4.13 5.46 17.24
C ARG A 65 -5.49 5.22 17.91
N GLY A 66 -6.55 5.08 17.11
CA GLY A 66 -7.91 4.94 17.62
C GLY A 66 -8.42 3.50 17.56
N GLU A 67 -9.47 3.21 18.34
CA GLU A 67 -10.10 1.88 18.35
C GLU A 67 -11.07 1.65 17.18
N LYS A 68 -11.42 2.71 16.45
CA LYS A 68 -12.38 2.65 15.33
C LYS A 68 -11.75 2.24 14.02
N ALA A 69 -10.47 2.55 13.82
CA ALA A 69 -9.78 2.21 12.60
C ALA A 69 -9.74 0.69 12.38
N ARG A 70 -9.91 0.29 11.14
CA ARG A 70 -9.81 -1.11 10.71
C ARG A 70 -8.86 -1.18 9.51
N ILE A 71 -8.15 -2.28 9.40
CA ILE A 71 -7.29 -2.58 8.27
C ILE A 71 -7.77 -3.89 7.67
N VAL A 72 -8.06 -3.86 6.37
CA VAL A 72 -8.41 -5.05 5.60
C VAL A 72 -7.37 -5.23 4.49
N THR A 73 -6.87 -6.44 4.32
CA THR A 73 -5.86 -6.72 3.31
C THR A 73 -6.10 -8.06 2.63
N ALA A 74 -5.73 -8.18 1.37
CA ALA A 74 -5.91 -9.39 0.59
C ALA A 74 -4.60 -9.82 -0.09
N GLU A 75 -4.33 -11.12 -0.02
CA GLU A 75 -3.17 -11.78 -0.63
C GLU A 75 -3.63 -13.00 -1.42
N LEU A 76 -3.21 -13.07 -2.67
CA LEU A 76 -3.62 -14.13 -3.58
C LEU A 76 -2.94 -15.47 -3.26
N ASP A 77 -1.67 -15.47 -2.81
CA ASP A 77 -0.98 -16.68 -2.35
C ASP A 77 -1.45 -17.06 -0.94
N PRO A 78 -2.20 -18.17 -0.77
CA PRO A 78 -2.75 -18.53 0.53
C PRO A 78 -1.68 -18.90 1.56
N ARG A 79 -0.43 -19.16 1.14
CA ARG A 79 0.69 -19.43 2.06
C ARG A 79 1.19 -18.11 2.66
N LEU A 80 1.31 -17.06 1.85
CA LEU A 80 1.71 -15.74 2.30
C LEU A 80 0.59 -15.12 3.16
N ALA A 81 -0.66 -15.20 2.71
CA ALA A 81 -1.81 -14.73 3.48
C ALA A 81 -1.88 -15.37 4.88
N ARG A 82 -1.65 -16.69 4.98
CA ARG A 82 -1.61 -17.38 6.27
C ARG A 82 -0.46 -16.89 7.14
N ALA A 83 0.72 -16.71 6.56
CA ALA A 83 1.88 -16.21 7.28
C ALA A 83 1.65 -14.78 7.81
N ALA A 84 1.01 -13.92 7.01
CA ALA A 84 0.62 -12.58 7.43
C ALA A 84 -0.43 -12.63 8.56
N ALA A 85 -1.46 -13.46 8.44
CA ALA A 85 -2.52 -13.60 9.44
C ALA A 85 -1.99 -14.02 10.83
N GLU A 86 -0.91 -14.81 10.89
CA GLU A 86 -0.27 -15.19 12.16
C GLU A 86 0.27 -13.98 12.95
N ILE A 87 0.63 -12.88 12.26
CA ILE A 87 1.15 -11.67 12.91
C ILE A 87 0.05 -10.96 13.69
N PHE A 88 -1.19 -11.02 13.19
CA PHE A 88 -2.33 -10.24 13.66
C PHE A 88 -3.40 -11.09 14.35
N VAL A 89 -3.09 -12.34 14.75
CA VAL A 89 -4.06 -13.30 15.30
C VAL A 89 -4.81 -12.76 16.52
N ASP A 90 -4.17 -11.92 17.32
CA ASP A 90 -4.76 -11.30 18.52
C ASP A 90 -5.13 -9.81 18.32
N ASP A 91 -5.17 -9.34 17.07
CA ASP A 91 -5.47 -7.95 16.71
C ASP A 91 -6.77 -7.85 15.92
N ASP A 92 -7.87 -7.51 16.61
CA ASP A 92 -9.21 -7.40 16.02
C ASP A 92 -9.39 -6.22 15.05
N GLN A 93 -8.38 -5.35 14.93
CA GLN A 93 -8.38 -4.24 13.98
C GLN A 93 -7.81 -4.63 12.61
N VAL A 94 -7.26 -5.84 12.44
CA VAL A 94 -6.65 -6.29 11.18
C VAL A 94 -7.32 -7.56 10.68
N GLU A 95 -7.82 -7.52 9.45
CA GLU A 95 -8.38 -8.68 8.73
C GLU A 95 -7.51 -9.00 7.52
N VAL A 96 -6.94 -10.21 7.48
CA VAL A 96 -6.14 -10.72 6.35
C VAL A 96 -6.94 -11.75 5.59
N LEU A 97 -7.18 -11.52 4.30
CA LEU A 97 -7.92 -12.42 3.42
C LEU A 97 -6.99 -13.18 2.48
N ALA A 98 -7.13 -14.51 2.45
CA ALA A 98 -6.48 -15.35 1.44
C ALA A 98 -7.34 -15.34 0.16
N ALA A 99 -7.29 -14.24 -0.60
CA ALA A 99 -8.15 -13.98 -1.74
C ALA A 99 -7.54 -12.94 -2.69
N ASP A 100 -8.13 -12.82 -3.87
CA ASP A 100 -7.87 -11.69 -4.75
C ASP A 100 -8.35 -10.38 -4.12
N TRP A 101 -7.63 -9.28 -4.36
CA TRP A 101 -7.96 -7.96 -3.81
C TRP A 101 -9.38 -7.48 -4.19
N SER A 102 -9.95 -7.97 -5.30
CA SER A 102 -11.32 -7.65 -5.70
C SER A 102 -12.36 -8.02 -4.64
N THR A 103 -12.04 -8.92 -3.71
CA THR A 103 -12.90 -9.25 -2.56
C THR A 103 -13.00 -8.11 -1.54
N LEU A 104 -12.13 -7.09 -1.64
CA LEU A 104 -12.17 -5.91 -0.79
C LEU A 104 -13.10 -4.81 -1.32
N LEU A 105 -13.58 -4.91 -2.57
CA LEU A 105 -14.40 -3.86 -3.19
C LEU A 105 -15.64 -3.50 -2.37
N ASP A 106 -16.27 -4.49 -1.76
CA ASP A 106 -17.48 -4.31 -0.93
C ASP A 106 -17.20 -3.84 0.50
N LYS A 107 -15.91 -3.71 0.88
CA LYS A 107 -15.49 -3.26 2.22
C LYS A 107 -15.22 -1.76 2.30
N GLY A 108 -15.22 -1.06 1.17
CA GLY A 108 -15.07 0.39 1.09
C GLY A 108 -16.34 1.17 1.48
N PRO A 109 -16.34 2.51 1.41
CA PRO A 109 -15.19 3.29 0.97
C PRO A 109 -14.06 3.33 2.00
N PHE A 110 -12.81 3.43 1.52
CA PHE A 110 -11.62 3.41 2.34
C PHE A 110 -11.13 4.82 2.70
N SER A 111 -10.74 5.01 3.94
CA SER A 111 -10.09 6.25 4.39
C SER A 111 -8.61 6.33 3.98
N LEU A 112 -7.97 5.17 3.76
CA LEU A 112 -6.66 5.02 3.17
C LEU A 112 -6.60 3.71 2.39
N LEU A 113 -6.09 3.76 1.16
CA LEU A 113 -5.85 2.61 0.31
C LEU A 113 -4.37 2.54 -0.05
N PHE A 114 -3.71 1.47 0.32
CA PHE A 114 -2.34 1.17 -0.06
C PHE A 114 -2.30 0.13 -1.17
N LEU A 115 -1.66 0.48 -2.26
CA LEU A 115 -1.50 -0.33 -3.45
C LEU A 115 -0.04 -0.81 -3.52
N ASP A 116 0.22 -2.06 -3.06
CA ASP A 116 1.54 -2.71 -2.99
C ASP A 116 1.62 -3.96 -3.89
N SER A 117 0.92 -3.97 -4.98
CA SER A 117 1.04 -5.06 -5.95
C SER A 117 1.99 -4.66 -7.06
N GLY A 118 3.20 -5.25 -7.01
CA GLY A 118 4.36 -4.82 -7.76
C GLY A 118 4.16 -4.46 -9.23
N GLN A 119 4.66 -3.30 -9.63
CA GLN A 119 4.85 -2.91 -11.03
C GLN A 119 5.83 -3.84 -11.77
N ALA A 120 6.69 -4.57 -11.04
CA ALA A 120 7.75 -5.40 -11.61
C ALA A 120 7.22 -6.51 -12.53
N ASP A 121 5.98 -6.97 -12.34
CA ASP A 121 5.36 -8.05 -13.08
C ASP A 121 4.19 -7.60 -14.00
N GLY A 122 3.97 -6.30 -14.15
CA GLY A 122 3.07 -5.73 -15.15
C GLY A 122 1.59 -5.69 -14.79
N GLY A 123 1.22 -5.72 -13.51
CA GLY A 123 -0.19 -5.55 -13.21
C GLY A 123 -0.62 -5.64 -11.76
N TRP A 124 -1.53 -4.77 -11.43
CA TRP A 124 -2.27 -4.69 -10.18
C TRP A 124 -3.51 -5.59 -10.16
N SER A 125 -3.76 -6.33 -11.22
CA SER A 125 -4.89 -7.25 -11.34
C SER A 125 -4.41 -8.66 -11.66
N SER A 126 -5.27 -9.65 -11.36
CA SER A 126 -5.03 -11.06 -11.64
C SER A 126 -4.83 -11.38 -13.14
N ASP A 127 -5.19 -10.45 -14.04
CA ASP A 127 -5.03 -10.55 -15.49
C ASP A 127 -3.85 -9.73 -16.03
N GLY A 128 -3.04 -9.11 -15.14
CA GLY A 128 -1.89 -8.28 -15.52
C GLY A 128 -2.25 -6.85 -15.94
N SER A 129 -3.49 -6.41 -15.75
CA SER A 129 -3.85 -5.01 -15.99
C SER A 129 -3.45 -4.11 -14.83
N GLU A 130 -2.98 -2.91 -15.15
CA GLU A 130 -2.70 -1.88 -14.15
C GLU A 130 -4.02 -1.41 -13.51
N VAL A 131 -4.06 -1.32 -12.16
CA VAL A 131 -5.19 -0.70 -11.46
C VAL A 131 -5.08 0.81 -11.65
N GLY A 132 -5.69 1.29 -12.72
CA GLY A 132 -5.77 2.72 -13.00
C GLY A 132 -6.63 3.46 -11.98
N VAL A 133 -6.56 4.78 -12.03
CA VAL A 133 -7.30 5.69 -11.14
C VAL A 133 -8.81 5.42 -11.17
N ASP A 134 -9.39 5.04 -12.31
CA ASP A 134 -10.82 4.75 -12.45
C ASP A 134 -11.28 3.57 -11.60
N ALA A 135 -10.43 2.54 -11.46
CA ALA A 135 -10.77 1.35 -10.69
C ALA A 135 -10.84 1.61 -9.18
N VAL A 136 -10.16 2.63 -8.67
CA VAL A 136 -10.06 2.90 -7.24
C VAL A 136 -10.76 4.18 -6.79
N ALA A 137 -11.14 5.07 -7.72
CA ALA A 137 -11.73 6.36 -7.37
C ALA A 137 -13.00 6.21 -6.51
N ASP A 138 -13.84 5.21 -6.81
CA ASP A 138 -15.08 4.95 -6.07
C ASP A 138 -14.85 4.14 -4.78
N LEU A 139 -13.66 3.59 -4.59
CA LEU A 139 -13.31 2.80 -3.40
C LEU A 139 -12.81 3.66 -2.24
N VAL A 140 -12.51 4.93 -2.48
CA VAL A 140 -11.93 5.84 -1.49
C VAL A 140 -12.94 6.92 -1.14
N GLU A 141 -13.11 7.21 0.14
CA GLU A 141 -13.99 8.27 0.63
C GLU A 141 -13.46 9.67 0.25
N ASP A 142 -14.33 10.69 0.23
CA ASP A 142 -13.89 12.07 0.04
C ASP A 142 -12.91 12.46 1.15
N GLY A 143 -11.76 13.02 0.78
CA GLY A 143 -10.63 13.27 1.68
C GLY A 143 -9.82 12.03 2.03
N GLY A 144 -10.19 10.85 1.52
CA GLY A 144 -9.41 9.62 1.67
C GLY A 144 -8.12 9.64 0.86
N ILE A 145 -7.16 8.81 1.26
CA ILE A 145 -5.80 8.80 0.70
C ILE A 145 -5.54 7.50 -0.04
N VAL A 146 -4.94 7.62 -1.22
CA VAL A 146 -4.33 6.49 -1.94
C VAL A 146 -2.82 6.63 -1.91
N VAL A 147 -2.14 5.53 -1.64
CA VAL A 147 -0.67 5.42 -1.68
C VAL A 147 -0.30 4.34 -2.68
N LEU A 148 0.48 4.69 -3.69
CA LEU A 148 1.03 3.76 -4.67
C LEU A 148 2.54 3.70 -4.49
N ASP A 149 3.10 2.51 -4.28
CA ASP A 149 4.53 2.31 -4.10
C ASP A 149 5.23 1.81 -5.39
N ASP A 150 6.53 1.57 -5.28
CA ASP A 150 7.38 0.96 -6.30
C ASP A 150 7.61 1.77 -7.59
N PHE A 151 7.49 3.10 -7.53
CA PHE A 151 7.90 3.93 -8.66
C PHE A 151 9.41 4.16 -8.67
N THR A 152 10.01 4.03 -9.86
CA THR A 152 11.38 4.51 -10.10
C THR A 152 11.35 6.04 -10.24
N PRO A 153 12.15 6.81 -9.48
CA PRO A 153 12.19 8.25 -9.64
C PRO A 153 12.48 8.66 -11.10
N CYS A 154 11.73 9.63 -11.60
CA CYS A 154 11.99 10.21 -12.91
C CYS A 154 11.93 11.73 -12.85
N GLU A 155 12.58 12.40 -13.80
CA GLU A 155 12.60 13.85 -13.92
C GLU A 155 11.83 14.30 -15.16
N GLY A 156 11.17 15.44 -15.05
CA GLY A 156 10.49 16.09 -16.17
C GLY A 156 9.08 15.58 -16.43
N TRP A 157 8.48 16.16 -17.47
CA TRP A 157 7.12 15.88 -17.91
C TRP A 157 7.07 15.75 -19.44
N PRO A 158 6.38 14.73 -20.01
CA PRO A 158 5.69 13.62 -19.33
C PRO A 158 6.67 12.71 -18.57
N PRO A 159 6.19 11.95 -17.57
CA PRO A 159 7.05 11.03 -16.84
C PRO A 159 7.53 9.91 -17.77
N ILE A 160 8.84 9.67 -17.81
CA ILE A 160 9.42 8.63 -18.67
C ILE A 160 10.20 7.65 -17.81
N THR A 161 9.77 6.38 -17.84
CA THR A 161 10.42 5.27 -17.17
C THR A 161 10.82 4.21 -18.19
N TYR A 162 12.07 3.77 -18.18
CA TYR A 162 12.61 2.80 -19.16
C TYR A 162 12.39 3.20 -20.62
N GLY A 163 12.45 4.50 -20.95
CA GLY A 163 12.31 5.02 -22.30
C GLY A 163 10.88 5.09 -22.83
N ARG A 164 9.89 4.91 -21.99
CA ARG A 164 8.45 5.01 -22.31
C ARG A 164 7.76 5.97 -21.36
N VAL A 165 6.65 6.55 -21.80
CA VAL A 165 5.77 7.30 -20.90
C VAL A 165 5.19 6.35 -19.86
N ASP A 166 5.34 6.69 -18.59
CA ASP A 166 4.73 6.00 -17.46
C ASP A 166 3.27 6.47 -17.35
N SER A 167 2.40 5.74 -18.03
CA SER A 167 0.99 6.11 -18.17
C SER A 167 0.24 6.02 -16.84
N LEU A 168 0.60 5.08 -15.95
CA LEU A 168 0.00 4.97 -14.64
C LEU A 168 0.33 6.20 -13.79
N ARG A 169 1.60 6.58 -13.74
CA ARG A 169 2.05 7.79 -13.05
C ARG A 169 1.38 9.05 -13.62
N GLU A 170 1.32 9.17 -14.95
CA GLU A 170 0.68 10.30 -15.62
C GLU A 170 -0.79 10.41 -15.22
N GLN A 171 -1.54 9.31 -15.27
CA GLN A 171 -2.95 9.27 -14.87
C GLN A 171 -3.14 9.75 -13.42
N TRP A 172 -2.39 9.19 -12.46
CA TRP A 172 -2.55 9.56 -11.05
C TRP A 172 -2.18 11.01 -10.76
N LEU A 173 -1.18 11.56 -11.44
CA LEU A 173 -0.73 12.93 -11.22
C LEU A 173 -1.58 13.99 -11.92
N THR A 174 -2.45 13.59 -12.89
CA THR A 174 -3.29 14.52 -13.67
C THR A 174 -4.78 14.37 -13.46
N ASP A 175 -5.23 13.34 -12.74
CA ASP A 175 -6.66 13.09 -12.54
C ASP A 175 -7.30 14.19 -11.67
N GLU A 176 -8.36 14.82 -12.19
CA GLU A 176 -9.02 15.94 -11.52
C GLU A 176 -9.76 15.56 -10.22
N ARG A 177 -10.06 14.27 -10.02
CA ARG A 177 -10.72 13.75 -8.80
C ARG A 177 -9.77 13.72 -7.61
N PHE A 178 -8.46 13.81 -7.86
CA PHE A 178 -7.44 13.71 -6.82
C PHE A 178 -6.56 14.95 -6.77
N THR A 179 -5.98 15.19 -5.61
CA THR A 179 -4.80 16.03 -5.45
C THR A 179 -3.64 15.09 -5.16
N ALA A 180 -2.73 14.95 -6.13
CA ALA A 180 -1.67 13.96 -6.07
C ALA A 180 -0.27 14.59 -6.10
N VAL A 181 0.68 13.91 -5.49
CA VAL A 181 2.11 14.27 -5.48
C VAL A 181 2.95 13.01 -5.51
N GLU A 182 4.03 13.03 -6.28
CA GLU A 182 5.10 12.03 -6.19
C GLU A 182 6.12 12.46 -5.14
N VAL A 183 6.46 11.54 -4.25
CA VAL A 183 7.44 11.73 -3.17
C VAL A 183 8.58 10.75 -3.32
N MET A 184 9.80 11.22 -3.42
CA MET A 184 10.98 10.37 -3.33
C MET A 184 11.15 9.87 -1.90
N VAL A 185 10.90 8.60 -1.67
CA VAL A 185 11.09 7.94 -0.37
C VAL A 185 12.54 7.47 -0.18
N ALA A 186 13.23 7.15 -1.27
CA ALA A 186 14.66 6.82 -1.31
C ALA A 186 15.30 7.37 -2.59
N PRO A 187 16.63 7.35 -2.73
CA PRO A 187 17.31 7.83 -3.95
C PRO A 187 16.90 7.08 -5.22
N ASP A 188 16.43 5.85 -5.08
CA ASP A 188 16.05 4.94 -6.15
C ASP A 188 14.58 4.48 -6.08
N ALA A 189 13.76 5.13 -5.22
CA ALA A 189 12.35 4.81 -5.05
C ALA A 189 11.49 6.04 -4.81
N ALA A 190 10.33 6.06 -5.45
CA ALA A 190 9.30 7.07 -5.27
C ALA A 190 7.94 6.41 -5.00
N THR A 191 7.06 7.17 -4.39
CA THR A 191 5.71 6.79 -4.02
C THR A 191 4.76 7.91 -4.43
N ILE A 192 3.62 7.59 -5.01
CA ILE A 192 2.57 8.58 -5.28
C ILE A 192 1.59 8.58 -4.12
N ILE A 193 1.28 9.76 -3.63
CA ILE A 193 0.24 9.99 -2.62
C ILE A 193 -0.84 10.85 -3.26
N ALA A 194 -2.06 10.37 -3.23
CA ALA A 194 -3.21 11.08 -3.81
C ALA A 194 -4.34 11.18 -2.77
N THR A 195 -4.91 12.37 -2.63
CA THR A 195 -6.08 12.59 -1.77
C THR A 195 -7.29 12.88 -2.65
N LYS A 196 -8.39 12.14 -2.44
CA LYS A 196 -9.65 12.36 -3.15
C LYS A 196 -10.25 13.71 -2.75
N ARG A 197 -10.71 14.47 -3.75
CA ARG A 197 -11.35 15.80 -3.56
C ARG A 197 -12.79 15.70 -3.11
#